data_f2f0f501174932572aeb1a800c560383
#
_entry.id   f2f0f501174932572aeb1a800c560383
#
_cell.length_a   1.000
_cell.length_b   1.000
_cell.length_c   1.000
_cell.angle_alpha   90.00
_cell.angle_beta   90.00
_cell.angle_gamma   90.00
#
_symmetry.space_group_name_H-M   'P 1'
#
loop_
_entity.id
_entity.type
_entity.pdbx_description
1 polymer ?
#
loop_
_entity_poly.entity_id
_entity_poly.type
_entity_poly.pdbx_seq_one_letter_code
_entity_poly.pdbx_strand_id
1 'polypeptide(L)'
;CQDSHFVTTNGLHDDNHYTSPYDLALIAQKFFSNELLCKMSSTPTYYIPQSPTQPDDDLYVNTHNKLLFPGGKYNYEYIVGSKTGYTDNARQTLVSCAEKDGMKLICVVMKEESPHQFDDTISLFEYGFSNFQKLNVASNETKYTVDNNDFFQMDNEVFGGAKSILSIDPDASVVLPVTAVFDDMDSSLSYEEAAEGTIAVIDYTYHGLPVGSAAVNVV
;
A
#
# COMPACT_ATOMS: atom_id res chain seq x y z
N CYS A 1 8.01 -13.32 0.45
CA CYS A 1 7.11 -14.33 -0.11
C CYS A 1 7.65 -15.72 0.23
N GLN A 2 6.87 -16.51 0.94
CA GLN A 2 7.30 -17.85 1.38
C GLN A 2 6.43 -18.96 0.76
N ASP A 3 5.23 -18.61 0.32
CA ASP A 3 4.20 -19.53 -0.19
C ASP A 3 3.92 -19.30 -1.68
N SER A 4 4.95 -18.94 -2.45
CA SER A 4 4.81 -18.63 -3.88
C SER A 4 5.90 -19.27 -4.71
N HIS A 5 5.53 -19.80 -5.86
CA HIS A 5 6.44 -20.27 -6.89
C HIS A 5 5.88 -19.92 -8.28
N PHE A 6 6.64 -19.21 -9.08
CA PHE A 6 6.25 -18.76 -10.41
C PHE A 6 7.07 -19.47 -11.49
N VAL A 7 6.38 -20.16 -12.40
CA VAL A 7 7.00 -20.89 -13.52
C VAL A 7 6.92 -20.10 -14.81
N THR A 8 5.79 -19.38 -15.02
CA THR A 8 5.54 -18.61 -16.25
C THR A 8 5.41 -17.13 -15.94
N THR A 9 5.86 -16.28 -16.88
CA THR A 9 5.77 -14.82 -16.76
C THR A 9 4.41 -14.26 -17.16
N ASN A 10 3.60 -15.05 -17.87
CA ASN A 10 2.29 -14.64 -18.39
C ASN A 10 1.10 -15.19 -17.58
N GLY A 11 1.36 -16.02 -16.56
CA GLY A 11 0.33 -16.58 -15.69
C GLY A 11 -0.44 -17.76 -16.30
N LEU A 12 0.06 -18.37 -17.37
CA LEU A 12 -0.50 -19.64 -17.86
C LEU A 12 -0.26 -20.74 -16.82
N HIS A 13 -1.24 -21.64 -16.74
CA HIS A 13 -1.24 -22.70 -15.75
C HIS A 13 -0.03 -23.64 -15.86
N ASP A 14 0.54 -23.92 -14.72
CA ASP A 14 1.48 -25.01 -14.45
C ASP A 14 1.22 -25.49 -13.01
N ASP A 15 1.35 -26.77 -12.74
CA ASP A 15 1.07 -27.35 -11.41
C ASP A 15 1.99 -26.79 -10.32
N ASN A 16 3.17 -26.32 -10.70
CA ASN A 16 4.13 -25.67 -9.81
C ASN A 16 3.99 -24.12 -9.79
N HIS A 17 2.98 -23.54 -10.45
CA HIS A 17 2.72 -22.11 -10.47
C HIS A 17 1.64 -21.76 -9.46
N TYR A 18 2.06 -21.34 -8.27
CA TYR A 18 1.14 -21.03 -7.16
C TYR A 18 1.59 -19.83 -6.36
N THR A 19 0.65 -19.26 -5.62
CA THR A 19 0.87 -18.15 -4.68
C THR A 19 -0.18 -18.17 -3.58
N SER A 20 0.05 -17.42 -2.49
CA SER A 20 -0.94 -17.14 -1.46
C SER A 20 -1.49 -15.72 -1.58
N PRO A 21 -2.68 -15.41 -1.03
CA PRO A 21 -3.20 -14.04 -0.97
C PRO A 21 -2.24 -13.08 -0.26
N TYR A 22 -1.57 -13.54 0.79
CA TYR A 22 -0.60 -12.73 1.53
C TYR A 22 0.63 -12.37 0.68
N ASP A 23 1.26 -13.36 0.06
CA ASP A 23 2.42 -13.13 -0.81
C ASP A 23 2.07 -12.23 -1.98
N LEU A 24 0.89 -12.45 -2.57
CA LEU A 24 0.44 -11.61 -3.68
C LEU A 24 0.13 -10.17 -3.23
N ALA A 25 -0.32 -9.96 -1.99
CA ALA A 25 -0.47 -8.63 -1.41
C ALA A 25 0.89 -7.92 -1.23
N LEU A 26 1.95 -8.65 -0.79
CA LEU A 26 3.30 -8.10 -0.70
C LEU A 26 3.86 -7.71 -2.08
N ILE A 27 3.65 -8.55 -3.10
CA ILE A 27 4.03 -8.25 -4.49
C ILE A 27 3.26 -7.02 -4.99
N ALA A 28 1.96 -6.95 -4.70
CA ALA A 28 1.09 -5.83 -5.08
C ALA A 28 1.52 -4.52 -4.40
N GLN A 29 1.96 -4.55 -3.16
CA GLN A 29 2.50 -3.38 -2.46
C GLN A 29 3.68 -2.78 -3.23
N LYS A 30 4.62 -3.63 -3.69
CA LYS A 30 5.74 -3.18 -4.51
C LYS A 30 5.32 -2.73 -5.91
N PHE A 31 4.36 -3.42 -6.53
CA PHE A 31 3.81 -3.06 -7.83
C PHE A 31 3.16 -1.67 -7.81
N PHE A 32 2.27 -1.43 -6.85
CA PHE A 32 1.52 -0.17 -6.73
C PHE A 32 2.33 0.99 -6.13
N SER A 33 3.58 0.77 -5.70
CA SER A 33 4.53 1.85 -5.40
C SER A 33 5.17 2.46 -6.66
N ASN A 34 4.97 1.87 -7.84
CA ASN A 34 5.50 2.35 -9.11
C ASN A 34 4.39 3.08 -9.90
N GLU A 35 4.58 4.37 -10.16
CA GLU A 35 3.61 5.23 -10.85
C GLU A 35 3.25 4.73 -12.27
N LEU A 36 4.24 4.23 -13.03
CA LEU A 36 3.99 3.72 -14.37
C LEU A 36 3.11 2.47 -14.33
N LEU A 37 3.38 1.55 -13.41
CA LEU A 37 2.58 0.33 -13.25
C LEU A 37 1.17 0.65 -12.76
N CYS A 38 1.02 1.63 -11.86
CA CYS A 38 -0.30 2.16 -11.46
C CYS A 38 -1.06 2.68 -12.68
N LYS A 39 -0.43 3.56 -13.47
CA LYS A 39 -1.05 4.13 -14.67
C LYS A 39 -1.47 3.06 -15.68
N MET A 40 -0.63 2.05 -15.92
CA MET A 40 -0.97 0.95 -16.81
C MET A 40 -2.14 0.12 -16.30
N SER A 41 -2.15 -0.20 -15.00
CA SER A 41 -3.16 -1.07 -14.38
C SER A 41 -4.48 -0.34 -14.05
N SER A 42 -4.52 0.99 -14.13
CA SER A 42 -5.72 1.82 -13.96
C SER A 42 -6.33 2.31 -15.27
N THR A 43 -5.71 1.99 -16.42
CA THR A 43 -6.18 2.43 -17.74
C THR A 43 -7.27 1.47 -18.25
N PRO A 44 -8.54 1.91 -18.39
CA PRO A 44 -9.62 1.02 -18.83
C PRO A 44 -9.55 0.70 -20.31
N THR A 45 -9.14 1.65 -21.14
CA THR A 45 -9.01 1.51 -22.59
C THR A 45 -7.74 2.19 -23.06
N TYR A 46 -6.96 1.51 -23.87
CA TYR A 46 -5.77 2.06 -24.47
C TYR A 46 -5.84 1.99 -25.99
N TYR A 47 -5.48 3.09 -26.64
CA TYR A 47 -5.43 3.21 -28.09
C TYR A 47 -4.01 3.00 -28.59
N ILE A 48 -3.82 2.06 -29.50
CA ILE A 48 -2.57 1.79 -30.19
C ILE A 48 -2.75 2.23 -31.66
N PRO A 49 -2.07 3.29 -32.10
CA PRO A 49 -2.17 3.76 -33.48
C PRO A 49 -1.52 2.76 -34.44
N GLN A 50 -1.89 2.87 -35.71
CA GLN A 50 -1.24 2.14 -36.80
C GLN A 50 0.28 2.32 -36.78
N SER A 51 0.99 1.27 -37.11
CA SER A 51 2.46 1.27 -37.18
C SER A 51 2.92 0.45 -38.41
N PRO A 52 4.18 0.56 -38.83
CA PRO A 52 4.72 -0.27 -39.94
C PRO A 52 4.58 -1.79 -39.70
N THR A 53 4.49 -2.22 -38.44
CA THR A 53 4.30 -3.62 -38.06
C THR A 53 2.84 -3.99 -37.84
N GLN A 54 1.93 -2.99 -37.82
CA GLN A 54 0.48 -3.14 -37.68
C GLN A 54 -0.20 -2.09 -38.59
N PRO A 55 -0.23 -2.35 -39.91
CA PRO A 55 -0.65 -1.32 -40.88
C PRO A 55 -2.17 -1.23 -41.10
N ASP A 56 -2.94 -2.25 -40.70
CA ASP A 56 -4.29 -2.40 -41.23
C ASP A 56 -5.36 -1.65 -40.44
N ASP A 57 -5.18 -1.51 -39.10
CA ASP A 57 -6.20 -0.84 -38.26
C ASP A 57 -5.63 -0.25 -36.96
N ASP A 58 -6.28 0.78 -36.44
CA ASP A 58 -6.13 1.26 -35.07
C ASP A 58 -6.62 0.19 -34.10
N LEU A 59 -5.86 -0.12 -33.06
CA LEU A 59 -6.24 -1.10 -32.06
C LEU A 59 -6.65 -0.44 -30.75
N TYR A 60 -7.86 -0.78 -30.30
CA TYR A 60 -8.35 -0.43 -28.97
C TYR A 60 -8.25 -1.65 -28.05
N VAL A 61 -7.42 -1.54 -27.00
CA VAL A 61 -7.28 -2.58 -25.99
C VAL A 61 -8.08 -2.18 -24.76
N ASN A 62 -9.03 -3.04 -24.36
CA ASN A 62 -9.84 -2.83 -23.17
C ASN A 62 -9.42 -3.79 -22.06
N THR A 63 -9.39 -3.29 -20.83
CA THR A 63 -9.22 -4.16 -19.65
C THR A 63 -10.48 -4.98 -19.39
N HIS A 64 -10.33 -6.18 -18.82
CA HIS A 64 -11.45 -6.98 -18.32
C HIS A 64 -11.91 -6.55 -16.91
N ASN A 65 -11.21 -5.61 -16.30
CA ASN A 65 -11.51 -5.16 -14.94
C ASN A 65 -12.69 -4.18 -14.91
N LYS A 66 -13.81 -4.65 -14.39
CA LYS A 66 -15.04 -3.86 -14.33
C LYS A 66 -15.03 -2.75 -13.28
N LEU A 67 -14.07 -2.77 -12.32
CA LEU A 67 -13.94 -1.70 -11.33
C LEU A 67 -13.54 -0.36 -11.95
N LEU A 68 -12.94 -0.38 -13.16
CA LEU A 68 -12.34 0.79 -13.82
C LEU A 68 -13.29 1.54 -14.78
N PHE A 69 -14.50 1.03 -15.03
CA PHE A 69 -15.39 1.65 -16.02
C PHE A 69 -16.39 2.60 -15.36
N PRO A 70 -16.25 3.94 -15.55
CA PRO A 70 -17.18 4.91 -14.99
C PRO A 70 -18.63 4.64 -15.40
N GLY A 71 -19.55 4.67 -14.43
CA GLY A 71 -20.97 4.39 -14.65
C GLY A 71 -21.31 2.89 -14.78
N GLY A 72 -20.34 2.01 -14.78
CA GLY A 72 -20.55 0.55 -14.73
C GLY A 72 -21.04 0.10 -13.34
N LYS A 73 -21.73 -1.04 -13.30
CA LYS A 73 -22.26 -1.64 -12.04
C LYS A 73 -21.19 -1.80 -10.95
N TYR A 74 -19.96 -2.09 -11.35
CA TYR A 74 -18.83 -2.40 -10.45
C TYR A 74 -17.83 -1.25 -10.37
N ASN A 75 -18.12 -0.08 -10.93
CA ASN A 75 -17.22 1.05 -10.84
C ASN A 75 -16.91 1.39 -9.37
N TYR A 76 -15.63 1.47 -9.04
CA TYR A 76 -15.19 1.88 -7.71
C TYR A 76 -14.23 3.06 -7.83
N GLU A 77 -14.69 4.22 -7.40
CA GLU A 77 -14.01 5.51 -7.65
C GLU A 77 -12.62 5.65 -7.03
N TYR A 78 -12.33 4.88 -5.95
CA TYR A 78 -11.07 4.95 -5.22
C TYR A 78 -9.98 4.03 -5.80
N ILE A 79 -10.23 3.32 -6.92
CA ILE A 79 -9.25 2.40 -7.52
C ILE A 79 -8.03 3.15 -8.04
N VAL A 80 -6.85 2.79 -7.53
CA VAL A 80 -5.53 3.25 -7.99
C VAL A 80 -5.00 2.37 -9.12
N GLY A 81 -5.32 1.10 -9.08
CA GLY A 81 -4.95 0.14 -10.10
C GLY A 81 -5.38 -1.27 -9.73
N SER A 82 -5.47 -2.15 -10.73
CA SER A 82 -5.84 -3.55 -10.49
C SER A 82 -5.54 -4.46 -11.68
N LYS A 83 -5.51 -5.78 -11.41
CA LYS A 83 -5.27 -6.81 -12.42
C LYS A 83 -6.16 -8.02 -12.17
N THR A 84 -6.90 -8.41 -13.20
CA THR A 84 -7.69 -9.65 -13.22
C THR A 84 -6.84 -10.81 -13.72
N GLY A 85 -7.17 -12.03 -13.30
CA GLY A 85 -6.63 -13.26 -13.84
C GLY A 85 -7.69 -14.36 -13.89
N TYR A 86 -7.53 -15.29 -14.83
CA TYR A 86 -8.37 -16.48 -14.93
C TYR A 86 -7.59 -17.63 -15.54
N THR A 87 -7.68 -18.78 -14.91
CA THR A 87 -7.43 -20.10 -15.49
C THR A 87 -8.51 -21.06 -14.96
N ASP A 88 -8.71 -22.22 -15.57
CA ASP A 88 -9.72 -23.18 -15.09
C ASP A 88 -9.42 -23.66 -13.66
N ASN A 89 -8.15 -23.75 -13.28
CA ASN A 89 -7.73 -24.16 -11.94
C ASN A 89 -7.78 -23.02 -10.92
N ALA A 90 -7.33 -21.82 -11.31
CA ALA A 90 -7.30 -20.65 -10.43
C ALA A 90 -8.67 -19.98 -10.29
N ARG A 91 -9.60 -20.20 -11.21
CA ARG A 91 -10.88 -19.48 -11.34
C ARG A 91 -10.63 -17.97 -11.48
N GLN A 92 -11.57 -17.12 -11.07
CA GLN A 92 -11.37 -15.68 -11.07
C GLN A 92 -10.41 -15.26 -9.97
N THR A 93 -9.45 -14.43 -10.33
CA THR A 93 -8.52 -13.79 -9.40
C THR A 93 -8.52 -12.29 -9.67
N LEU A 94 -8.40 -11.48 -8.61
CA LEU A 94 -8.34 -10.04 -8.71
C LEU A 94 -7.43 -9.49 -7.61
N VAL A 95 -6.43 -8.72 -8.04
CA VAL A 95 -5.58 -7.93 -7.14
C VAL A 95 -5.86 -6.47 -7.42
N SER A 96 -6.17 -5.71 -6.39
CA SER A 96 -6.57 -4.32 -6.51
C SER A 96 -5.93 -3.47 -5.43
N CYS A 97 -5.64 -2.21 -5.78
CA CYS A 97 -5.25 -1.17 -4.85
C CYS A 97 -6.26 -0.04 -4.92
N ALA A 98 -6.73 0.43 -3.78
CA ALA A 98 -7.58 1.59 -3.66
C ALA A 98 -7.00 2.59 -2.67
N GLU A 99 -7.24 3.89 -2.87
CA GLU A 99 -6.81 4.95 -1.99
C GLU A 99 -7.98 5.87 -1.66
N LYS A 100 -8.21 6.08 -0.37
CA LYS A 100 -9.23 7.00 0.14
C LYS A 100 -8.68 7.72 1.38
N ASP A 101 -8.84 9.02 1.42
CA ASP A 101 -8.42 9.88 2.55
C ASP A 101 -6.94 9.66 2.96
N GLY A 102 -6.06 9.42 1.97
CA GLY A 102 -4.63 9.18 2.18
C GLY A 102 -4.27 7.78 2.70
N MET A 103 -5.26 6.89 2.88
CA MET A 103 -5.02 5.49 3.21
C MET A 103 -5.10 4.63 1.95
N LYS A 104 -4.05 3.84 1.69
CA LYS A 104 -4.00 2.83 0.62
C LYS A 104 -4.30 1.45 1.18
N LEU A 105 -5.20 0.74 0.51
CA LEU A 105 -5.51 -0.65 0.81
C LEU A 105 -5.23 -1.53 -0.42
N ILE A 106 -4.71 -2.72 -0.17
CA ILE A 106 -4.56 -3.76 -1.19
C ILE A 106 -5.53 -4.88 -0.87
N CYS A 107 -6.29 -5.27 -1.87
CA CYS A 107 -7.23 -6.38 -1.81
C CYS A 107 -6.81 -7.48 -2.78
N VAL A 108 -6.80 -8.72 -2.31
CA VAL A 108 -6.51 -9.91 -3.11
C VAL A 108 -7.67 -10.90 -2.97
N VAL A 109 -8.37 -11.13 -4.07
CA VAL A 109 -9.43 -12.13 -4.18
C VAL A 109 -8.94 -13.24 -5.09
N MET A 110 -9.05 -14.49 -4.65
CA MET A 110 -8.58 -15.66 -5.38
C MET A 110 -9.63 -16.76 -5.38
N LYS A 111 -9.66 -17.53 -6.51
CA LYS A 111 -10.50 -18.71 -6.70
C LYS A 111 -12.00 -18.42 -6.57
N GLU A 112 -12.43 -17.29 -7.09
CA GLU A 112 -13.82 -16.84 -7.05
C GLU A 112 -14.57 -17.18 -8.36
N GLU A 113 -15.91 -17.19 -8.31
CA GLU A 113 -16.78 -17.30 -9.47
C GLU A 113 -17.16 -15.91 -10.01
N SER A 114 -17.18 -15.78 -11.34
CA SER A 114 -17.58 -14.50 -11.96
C SER A 114 -19.07 -14.22 -11.75
N PRO A 115 -19.45 -13.00 -11.39
CA PRO A 115 -18.65 -11.76 -11.26
C PRO A 115 -18.29 -11.39 -9.80
N HIS A 116 -18.39 -12.34 -8.86
CA HIS A 116 -18.29 -12.09 -7.41
C HIS A 116 -16.93 -11.53 -6.97
N GLN A 117 -15.84 -11.77 -7.75
CA GLN A 117 -14.55 -11.15 -7.45
C GLN A 117 -14.63 -9.62 -7.36
N PHE A 118 -15.56 -8.97 -8.07
CA PHE A 118 -15.76 -7.52 -7.99
C PHE A 118 -16.58 -7.11 -6.76
N ASP A 119 -17.66 -7.86 -6.47
CA ASP A 119 -18.50 -7.62 -5.30
C ASP A 119 -17.69 -7.79 -4.00
N ASP A 120 -16.88 -8.85 -3.91
CA ASP A 120 -16.01 -9.12 -2.76
C ASP A 120 -14.92 -8.05 -2.59
N THR A 121 -14.27 -7.65 -3.70
CA THR A 121 -13.25 -6.61 -3.67
C THR A 121 -13.82 -5.27 -3.15
N ILE A 122 -14.99 -4.86 -3.63
CA ILE A 122 -15.66 -3.63 -3.16
C ILE A 122 -16.00 -3.76 -1.67
N SER A 123 -16.60 -4.88 -1.28
CA SER A 123 -17.00 -5.13 0.12
C SER A 123 -15.81 -5.10 1.07
N LEU A 124 -14.68 -5.68 0.68
CA LEU A 124 -13.45 -5.67 1.46
C LEU A 124 -12.83 -4.28 1.57
N PHE A 125 -12.85 -3.48 0.50
CA PHE A 125 -12.39 -2.08 0.56
C PHE A 125 -13.29 -1.25 1.47
N GLU A 126 -14.62 -1.34 1.33
CA GLU A 126 -15.55 -0.63 2.19
C GLU A 126 -15.39 -1.03 3.67
N TYR A 127 -15.16 -2.33 3.95
CA TYR A 127 -14.84 -2.79 5.28
C TYR A 127 -13.53 -2.15 5.80
N GLY A 128 -12.47 -2.16 4.98
CA GLY A 128 -11.18 -1.61 5.36
C GLY A 128 -11.26 -0.11 5.65
N PHE A 129 -11.83 0.68 4.74
CA PHE A 129 -11.96 2.12 4.91
C PHE A 129 -12.93 2.54 6.03
N SER A 130 -13.93 1.72 6.35
CA SER A 130 -14.89 2.03 7.41
C SER A 130 -14.40 1.63 8.81
N ASN A 131 -13.51 0.65 8.92
CA ASN A 131 -13.10 0.09 10.21
C ASN A 131 -11.68 0.44 10.62
N PHE A 132 -10.88 0.99 9.71
CA PHE A 132 -9.49 1.37 9.99
C PHE A 132 -9.24 2.84 9.66
N GLN A 133 -8.30 3.43 10.36
CA GLN A 133 -7.85 4.82 10.16
C GLN A 133 -6.33 4.87 10.09
N LYS A 134 -5.83 5.83 9.32
CA LYS A 134 -4.41 6.15 9.22
C LYS A 134 -4.12 7.36 10.12
N LEU A 135 -3.22 7.21 11.08
CA LEU A 135 -2.78 8.28 11.97
C LEU A 135 -1.33 8.66 11.66
N ASN A 136 -1.07 9.96 11.52
CA ASN A 136 0.29 10.47 11.35
C ASN A 136 1.07 10.38 12.66
N VAL A 137 2.28 9.81 12.62
CA VAL A 137 3.10 9.61 13.82
C VAL A 137 3.61 10.94 14.36
N ALA A 138 4.22 11.77 13.52
CA ALA A 138 4.84 13.02 13.97
C ALA A 138 3.86 13.98 14.65
N SER A 139 2.56 13.90 14.29
CA SER A 139 1.52 14.75 14.90
C SER A 139 0.93 14.19 16.20
N ASN A 140 1.12 12.91 16.50
CA ASN A 140 0.50 12.24 17.65
C ASN A 140 1.52 11.70 18.66
N GLU A 141 2.78 11.53 18.25
CA GLU A 141 3.84 11.00 19.14
C GLU A 141 4.20 12.01 20.24
N THR A 142 4.13 11.58 21.48
CA THR A 142 4.43 12.41 22.66
C THR A 142 5.52 11.82 23.55
N LYS A 143 5.77 10.50 23.44
CA LYS A 143 6.74 9.79 24.27
C LYS A 143 8.18 10.00 23.79
N TYR A 144 8.38 10.07 22.47
CA TYR A 144 9.69 10.25 21.82
C TYR A 144 9.85 11.63 21.20
N THR A 145 9.22 12.65 21.79
CA THR A 145 9.36 14.02 21.32
C THR A 145 10.77 14.53 21.60
N VAL A 146 11.37 15.12 20.58
CA VAL A 146 12.73 15.64 20.65
C VAL A 146 12.82 16.89 21.57
N ASP A 147 11.71 17.59 21.76
CA ASP A 147 11.63 18.81 22.58
C ASP A 147 11.76 18.57 24.09
N ASN A 148 11.57 17.32 24.54
CA ASN A 148 11.67 16.95 25.95
C ASN A 148 13.00 16.28 26.32
N ASN A 149 13.93 16.13 25.38
CA ASN A 149 15.25 15.56 25.66
C ASN A 149 16.22 16.64 26.06
N ASP A 150 16.35 16.92 27.36
CA ASP A 150 17.42 17.75 27.96
C ASP A 150 18.84 17.29 27.55
N PHE A 151 18.97 16.14 26.92
CA PHE A 151 20.22 15.56 26.47
C PHE A 151 20.85 16.29 25.26
N PHE A 152 20.06 17.03 24.48
CA PHE A 152 20.50 17.77 23.28
C PHE A 152 20.23 19.27 23.35
N GLN A 153 19.75 19.80 24.47
CA GLN A 153 19.71 21.24 24.72
C GLN A 153 21.12 21.68 25.06
N MET A 154 21.84 22.16 24.05
CA MET A 154 22.97 23.04 24.33
C MET A 154 22.39 24.36 24.82
N ASP A 155 22.50 24.62 26.13
CA ASP A 155 22.28 25.91 26.75
C ASP A 155 23.29 26.94 26.20
N ASN A 156 23.06 27.43 25.00
CA ASN A 156 23.75 28.56 24.43
C ASN A 156 22.74 29.64 24.12
N GLU A 157 22.38 30.40 25.14
CA GLU A 157 21.62 31.66 25.03
C GLU A 157 22.25 32.68 24.07
N VAL A 158 23.48 32.43 23.57
CA VAL A 158 24.24 33.38 22.75
C VAL A 158 23.82 33.37 21.28
N PHE A 159 23.13 32.35 20.77
CA PHE A 159 22.79 32.22 19.33
C PHE A 159 21.31 32.01 19.02
N GLY A 160 20.40 32.28 19.93
CA GLY A 160 18.97 32.10 19.70
C GLY A 160 18.58 30.62 19.65
N GLY A 161 17.49 30.24 20.30
CA GLY A 161 17.03 28.91 20.65
C GLY A 161 17.51 27.76 19.74
N ALA A 162 18.13 26.77 20.34
CA ALA A 162 18.60 25.58 19.63
C ALA A 162 17.43 24.91 18.87
N LYS A 163 17.56 24.80 17.56
CA LYS A 163 16.65 23.95 16.80
C LYS A 163 16.97 22.50 17.14
N SER A 164 15.94 21.71 17.34
CA SER A 164 16.10 20.25 17.42
C SER A 164 16.84 19.75 16.17
N ILE A 165 17.90 18.98 16.39
CA ILE A 165 18.67 18.33 15.32
C ILE A 165 18.08 16.97 14.92
N LEU A 166 17.02 16.54 15.60
CA LEU A 166 16.32 15.30 15.33
C LEU A 166 14.86 15.58 14.99
N SER A 167 14.33 14.83 14.04
CA SER A 167 12.92 14.86 13.66
C SER A 167 12.39 13.48 13.40
N ILE A 168 11.14 13.22 13.80
CA ILE A 168 10.38 12.07 13.32
C ILE A 168 10.00 12.33 11.87
N ASP A 169 10.08 11.29 11.01
CA ASP A 169 9.63 11.38 9.64
C ASP A 169 8.20 11.93 9.57
N PRO A 170 7.97 13.09 8.93
CA PRO A 170 6.68 13.76 8.88
C PRO A 170 5.62 12.95 8.11
N ASP A 171 6.05 12.03 7.24
CA ASP A 171 5.16 11.18 6.44
C ASP A 171 4.86 9.84 7.10
N ALA A 172 5.54 9.52 8.20
CA ALA A 172 5.34 8.28 8.94
C ALA A 172 3.92 8.18 9.49
N SER A 173 3.36 7.00 9.39
CA SER A 173 1.97 6.74 9.79
C SER A 173 1.76 5.31 10.28
N VAL A 174 0.76 5.16 11.13
CA VAL A 174 0.26 3.88 11.62
C VAL A 174 -1.18 3.67 11.19
N VAL A 175 -1.60 2.40 11.08
CA VAL A 175 -2.99 2.04 10.77
C VAL A 175 -3.60 1.32 11.97
N LEU A 176 -4.69 1.88 12.48
CA LEU A 176 -5.41 1.37 13.65
C LEU A 176 -6.90 1.17 13.33
N PRO A 177 -7.62 0.32 14.08
CA PRO A 177 -9.07 0.35 14.10
C PRO A 177 -9.60 1.75 14.43
N VAL A 178 -10.70 2.18 13.83
CA VAL A 178 -11.31 3.50 14.11
C VAL A 178 -11.75 3.67 15.57
N THR A 179 -11.87 2.59 16.33
CA THR A 179 -12.19 2.59 17.76
C THR A 179 -10.98 2.77 18.67
N ALA A 180 -9.76 2.68 18.14
CA ALA A 180 -8.51 2.82 18.89
C ALA A 180 -7.94 4.24 18.72
N VAL A 181 -7.20 4.70 19.73
CA VAL A 181 -6.47 5.95 19.71
C VAL A 181 -4.96 5.67 19.66
N PHE A 182 -4.16 6.70 19.32
CA PHE A 182 -2.71 6.56 19.17
C PHE A 182 -2.04 6.00 20.43
N ASP A 183 -2.48 6.42 21.60
CA ASP A 183 -1.93 6.01 22.91
C ASP A 183 -2.27 4.56 23.31
N ASP A 184 -3.15 3.88 22.59
CA ASP A 184 -3.46 2.46 22.82
C ASP A 184 -2.35 1.52 22.28
N MET A 185 -1.38 2.06 21.55
CA MET A 185 -0.28 1.28 21.00
C MET A 185 0.88 1.12 21.98
N ASP A 186 1.52 -0.03 21.89
CA ASP A 186 2.86 -0.20 22.44
C ASP A 186 3.89 0.32 21.42
N SER A 187 4.95 0.96 21.93
CA SER A 187 6.03 1.47 21.09
C SER A 187 7.40 1.07 21.62
N SER A 188 8.31 0.76 20.72
CA SER A 188 9.70 0.44 21.02
C SER A 188 10.66 1.18 20.08
N LEU A 189 11.80 1.59 20.63
CA LEU A 189 12.85 2.27 19.87
C LEU A 189 13.93 1.25 19.49
N SER A 190 14.21 1.15 18.18
CA SER A 190 15.27 0.32 17.61
C SER A 190 16.37 1.20 17.01
N TYR A 191 17.62 0.82 17.20
CA TYR A 191 18.80 1.45 16.59
C TYR A 191 19.42 0.56 15.52
N GLU A 192 18.83 -0.59 15.26
CA GLU A 192 19.28 -1.54 14.26
C GLU A 192 18.60 -1.21 12.91
N GLU A 193 19.31 -1.44 11.80
CA GLU A 193 18.82 -1.24 10.42
C GLU A 193 18.46 0.21 10.03
N ALA A 194 19.06 1.22 10.67
CA ALA A 194 18.84 2.60 10.27
C ALA A 194 19.45 2.88 8.88
N ALA A 195 18.65 3.44 7.98
CA ALA A 195 19.12 3.95 6.69
C ALA A 195 20.04 5.14 6.86
N GLU A 196 20.80 5.53 5.83
CA GLU A 196 21.66 6.70 5.88
C GLU A 196 20.85 7.96 6.25
N GLY A 197 21.26 8.65 7.32
CA GLY A 197 20.54 9.82 7.87
C GLY A 197 19.50 9.50 8.94
N THR A 198 19.15 8.23 9.13
CA THR A 198 18.25 7.76 10.18
C THR A 198 19.08 7.26 11.36
N ILE A 199 18.76 7.70 12.56
CA ILE A 199 19.48 7.30 13.79
C ILE A 199 18.74 6.25 14.60
N ALA A 200 17.44 6.16 14.44
CA ALA A 200 16.59 5.19 15.13
C ALA A 200 15.28 4.98 14.35
N VAL A 201 14.61 3.90 14.67
CA VAL A 201 13.25 3.61 14.20
C VAL A 201 12.37 3.36 15.41
N ILE A 202 11.20 3.98 15.44
CA ILE A 202 10.16 3.71 16.42
C ILE A 202 9.20 2.70 15.79
N ASP A 203 9.11 1.51 16.37
CA ASP A 203 8.16 0.48 15.94
C ASP A 203 6.92 0.52 16.81
N TYR A 204 5.74 0.46 16.17
CA TYR A 204 4.45 0.49 16.84
C TYR A 204 3.73 -0.84 16.69
N THR A 205 3.17 -1.33 17.79
CA THR A 205 2.34 -2.53 17.80
C THR A 205 0.99 -2.25 18.50
N TYR A 206 -0.07 -2.89 18.00
CA TYR A 206 -1.39 -2.87 18.62
C TYR A 206 -1.84 -4.31 18.86
N HIS A 207 -2.10 -4.67 20.12
CA HIS A 207 -2.36 -6.05 20.52
C HIS A 207 -1.30 -7.05 20.03
N GLY A 208 -0.03 -6.64 20.03
CA GLY A 208 1.10 -7.45 19.59
C GLY A 208 1.26 -7.60 18.07
N LEU A 209 0.41 -6.93 17.27
CA LEU A 209 0.52 -6.88 15.81
C LEU A 209 1.24 -5.59 15.38
N PRO A 210 2.21 -5.64 14.45
CA PRO A 210 2.84 -4.45 13.92
C PRO A 210 1.83 -3.62 13.13
N VAL A 211 1.74 -2.32 13.43
CA VAL A 211 0.79 -1.39 12.81
C VAL A 211 1.48 -0.25 12.07
N GLY A 212 2.78 -0.13 12.18
CA GLY A 212 3.61 0.84 11.47
C GLY A 212 4.91 1.13 12.20
N SER A 213 5.73 1.98 11.58
CA SER A 213 6.99 2.47 12.17
C SER A 213 7.28 3.89 11.71
N ALA A 214 8.15 4.58 12.42
CA ALA A 214 8.61 5.92 12.08
C ALA A 214 10.12 6.05 12.21
N ALA A 215 10.78 6.57 11.18
CA ALA A 215 12.19 6.91 11.23
C ALA A 215 12.42 8.17 12.06
N VAL A 216 13.50 8.19 12.84
CA VAL A 216 14.02 9.37 13.53
C VAL A 216 15.27 9.80 12.79
N ASN A 217 15.21 10.96 12.16
CA ASN A 217 16.23 11.48 11.26
C ASN A 217 17.00 12.66 11.88
N VAL A 218 18.23 12.86 11.43
CA VAL A 218 18.99 14.12 11.67
C VAL A 218 18.50 15.16 10.67
N VAL A 219 18.19 16.37 11.16
CA VAL A 219 17.73 17.51 10.35
C VAL A 219 18.90 18.36 9.89
#